data_33daad56bd3c643a8e3c3a1e934c7089
#
_entry.id   33daad56bd3c643a8e3c3a1e934c7089
#
_cell.length_a   1.000
_cell.length_b   1.000
_cell.length_c   1.000
_cell.angle_alpha   90.00
_cell.angle_beta   90.00
_cell.angle_gamma   90.00
#
_symmetry.space_group_name_H-M   'P 1'
#
loop_
_entity.id
_entity.type
_entity.pdbx_description
1 polymer ?
#
loop_
_entity_poly.entity_id
_entity_poly.type
_entity_poly.pdbx_seq_one_letter_code
_entity_poly.pdbx_strand_id
1 'polypeptide(L)'
;MEKDYHLISTCGGKKMTYEEIKKKIEACTDLGIVEEKETGNSKQLRLSDGAIINCFRTGTHNVQGKNQQQVKDILDGKVTNVGRKVFVVYGHDEIARTQLEAMLRRWDLNPIILDQQASSGQTIIEKLEEYGADVGYAIVLATPDDEGKAVNEESYKFRVRQNVVLELGMFLAKLGRNKVAILLKEDKNFEKPSDIQGLIYIPFQNKVDEVAINLIRELSRQGINIDSGRI
;
A
#
# COMPACT_ATOMS: atom_id res chain seq x y z
N MET A 1 -10.72 49.32 -16.43
CA MET A 1 -11.25 48.03 -15.92
C MET A 1 -10.12 47.03 -16.07
N GLU A 2 -9.24 46.97 -15.08
CA GLU A 2 -8.16 45.98 -14.97
C GLU A 2 -8.75 44.66 -14.56
N LYS A 3 -8.48 43.63 -15.34
CA LYS A 3 -8.80 42.23 -14.99
C LYS A 3 -7.67 41.68 -14.18
N ASP A 4 -7.91 41.47 -12.89
CA ASP A 4 -7.03 40.73 -11.99
C ASP A 4 -6.76 39.35 -12.53
N TYR A 5 -5.55 39.15 -13.06
CA TYR A 5 -5.01 37.84 -13.30
C TYR A 5 -4.54 37.28 -11.97
N HIS A 6 -5.29 36.35 -11.40
CA HIS A 6 -4.83 35.53 -10.29
C HIS A 6 -3.51 34.88 -10.70
N LEU A 7 -2.46 35.23 -9.98
CA LEU A 7 -1.14 34.62 -10.06
C LEU A 7 -1.29 33.10 -9.81
N ILE A 8 -1.17 32.33 -10.89
CA ILE A 8 -0.95 30.90 -10.82
C ILE A 8 0.44 30.72 -10.23
N SER A 9 0.54 30.23 -9.01
CA SER A 9 1.79 29.91 -8.33
C SER A 9 2.60 28.97 -9.24
N THR A 10 3.63 29.52 -9.88
CA THR A 10 4.65 28.72 -10.59
C THR A 10 5.49 28.00 -9.54
N CYS A 11 5.27 26.72 -9.40
CA CYS A 11 6.15 25.87 -8.62
C CYS A 11 7.53 25.91 -9.25
N GLY A 12 8.55 26.43 -8.54
CA GLY A 12 9.95 26.50 -8.97
C GLY A 12 10.62 25.12 -9.00
N GLY A 13 10.10 24.20 -9.85
CA GLY A 13 10.63 22.88 -10.06
C GLY A 13 11.68 22.87 -11.19
N LYS A 14 12.54 21.85 -11.16
CA LYS A 14 13.52 21.53 -12.21
C LYS A 14 12.80 21.43 -13.57
N LYS A 15 13.33 22.09 -14.62
CA LYS A 15 12.78 21.94 -15.98
C LYS A 15 12.86 20.47 -16.39
N MET A 16 11.75 19.93 -16.87
CA MET A 16 11.66 18.55 -17.37
C MET A 16 10.91 18.52 -18.69
N THR A 17 11.35 17.64 -19.58
CA THR A 17 10.65 17.37 -20.83
C THR A 17 9.38 16.55 -20.59
N TYR A 18 8.46 16.56 -21.54
CA TYR A 18 7.26 15.72 -21.49
C TYR A 18 7.60 14.23 -21.31
N GLU A 19 8.60 13.75 -22.04
CA GLU A 19 9.04 12.34 -22.00
C GLU A 19 9.65 11.97 -20.63
N GLU A 20 10.41 12.87 -20.01
CA GLU A 20 10.94 12.67 -18.65
C GLU A 20 9.82 12.63 -17.62
N ILE A 21 8.83 13.50 -17.74
CA ILE A 21 7.64 13.51 -16.86
C ILE A 21 6.86 12.22 -17.04
N LYS A 22 6.56 11.84 -18.29
CA LYS A 22 5.84 10.61 -18.60
C LYS A 22 6.55 9.38 -18.02
N LYS A 23 7.85 9.25 -18.27
CA LYS A 23 8.67 8.15 -17.73
C LYS A 23 8.66 8.09 -16.20
N LYS A 24 8.71 9.24 -15.52
CA LYS A 24 8.62 9.30 -14.05
C LYS A 24 7.25 8.85 -13.54
N ILE A 25 6.17 9.23 -14.20
CA ILE A 25 4.82 8.81 -13.84
C ILE A 25 4.61 7.32 -14.14
N GLU A 26 5.05 6.83 -15.29
CA GLU A 26 4.96 5.41 -15.64
C GLU A 26 5.80 4.51 -14.72
N ALA A 27 6.90 5.04 -14.16
CA ALA A 27 7.68 4.35 -13.14
C ALA A 27 6.99 4.32 -11.75
N CYS A 28 5.95 5.13 -11.56
CA CYS A 28 5.14 5.16 -10.35
C CYS A 28 3.91 4.28 -10.53
N THR A 29 3.91 3.16 -9.89
CA THR A 29 2.93 2.08 -10.04
C THR A 29 1.51 2.44 -9.58
N ASP A 30 1.36 3.50 -8.77
CA ASP A 30 0.06 3.94 -8.23
C ASP A 30 -0.65 4.97 -9.11
N LEU A 31 0.01 5.47 -10.16
CA LEU A 31 -0.50 6.54 -11.02
C LEU A 31 -0.51 6.09 -12.48
N GLY A 32 -1.61 5.51 -12.93
CA GLY A 32 -1.81 5.19 -14.34
C GLY A 32 -2.11 6.46 -15.16
N ILE A 33 -1.52 6.60 -16.37
CA ILE A 33 -1.93 7.62 -17.34
C ILE A 33 -3.21 7.12 -18.00
N VAL A 34 -4.33 7.82 -17.81
CA VAL A 34 -5.64 7.46 -18.38
C VAL A 34 -5.96 8.22 -19.66
N GLU A 35 -5.36 9.40 -19.86
CA GLU A 35 -5.59 10.21 -21.06
C GLU A 35 -4.36 11.08 -21.34
N GLU A 36 -3.96 11.13 -22.62
CA GLU A 36 -2.96 12.06 -23.14
C GLU A 36 -3.64 13.00 -24.14
N LYS A 37 -3.47 14.31 -23.96
CA LYS A 37 -4.07 15.32 -24.84
C LYS A 37 -3.07 16.40 -25.20
N GLU A 38 -3.02 16.76 -26.48
CA GLU A 38 -2.25 17.91 -26.94
C GLU A 38 -3.16 19.12 -27.09
N THR A 39 -2.78 20.23 -26.46
CA THR A 39 -3.50 21.50 -26.49
C THR A 39 -2.53 22.61 -26.86
N GLY A 40 -2.59 23.08 -28.12
CA GLY A 40 -1.81 24.23 -28.62
C GLY A 40 -0.36 24.32 -28.15
N ASN A 41 -0.13 24.87 -26.96
CA ASN A 41 1.20 25.09 -26.39
C ASN A 41 1.62 24.10 -25.30
N SER A 42 0.78 23.12 -24.93
CA SER A 42 1.07 22.16 -23.89
C SER A 42 0.60 20.74 -24.24
N LYS A 43 1.31 19.74 -23.71
CA LYS A 43 0.83 18.36 -23.62
C LYS A 43 0.31 18.12 -22.21
N GLN A 44 -0.84 17.48 -22.12
CA GLN A 44 -1.53 17.20 -20.85
C GLN A 44 -1.57 15.70 -20.59
N LEU A 45 -1.20 15.29 -19.38
CA LEU A 45 -1.38 13.95 -18.86
C LEU A 45 -2.47 13.97 -17.80
N ARG A 46 -3.50 13.14 -17.95
CA ARG A 46 -4.50 12.89 -16.91
C ARG A 46 -4.20 11.56 -16.26
N LEU A 47 -4.15 11.57 -14.93
CA LEU A 47 -3.81 10.40 -14.14
C LEU A 47 -5.07 9.72 -13.55
N SER A 48 -4.94 8.45 -13.21
CA SER A 48 -6.04 7.62 -12.67
C SER A 48 -6.58 8.12 -11.33
N ASP A 49 -5.77 8.83 -10.56
CA ASP A 49 -6.15 9.43 -9.27
C ASP A 49 -6.87 10.78 -9.40
N GLY A 50 -7.04 11.28 -10.65
CA GLY A 50 -7.66 12.56 -10.97
C GLY A 50 -6.71 13.76 -10.97
N ALA A 51 -5.39 13.55 -10.88
CA ALA A 51 -4.40 14.59 -11.13
C ALA A 51 -4.24 14.86 -12.63
N ILE A 52 -3.85 16.09 -12.96
CA ILE A 52 -3.61 16.53 -14.34
C ILE A 52 -2.26 17.25 -14.38
N ILE A 53 -1.37 16.82 -15.26
CA ILE A 53 -0.08 17.44 -15.47
C ILE A 53 -0.10 18.15 -16.84
N ASN A 54 0.14 19.45 -16.85
CA ASN A 54 0.32 20.22 -18.07
C ASN A 54 1.81 20.47 -18.29
N CYS A 55 2.35 19.96 -19.40
CA CYS A 55 3.75 20.10 -19.78
C CYS A 55 3.86 21.11 -20.90
N PHE A 56 4.58 22.20 -20.69
CA PHE A 56 4.75 23.27 -21.67
C PHE A 56 6.01 23.06 -22.50
N ARG A 57 6.03 23.57 -23.73
CA ARG A 57 7.21 23.50 -24.63
C ARG A 57 8.45 24.19 -24.06
N THR A 58 8.28 25.07 -23.07
CA THR A 58 9.37 25.73 -22.34
C THR A 58 10.11 24.84 -21.35
N GLY A 59 9.65 23.56 -21.18
CA GLY A 59 10.16 22.64 -20.17
C GLY A 59 9.61 22.91 -18.75
N THR A 60 8.69 23.86 -18.62
CA THR A 60 7.95 24.06 -17.38
C THR A 60 6.72 23.14 -17.35
N HIS A 61 6.26 22.82 -16.14
CA HIS A 61 5.05 22.03 -15.96
C HIS A 61 4.26 22.54 -14.76
N ASN A 62 2.97 22.25 -14.75
CA ASN A 62 2.13 22.46 -13.58
C ASN A 62 1.26 21.22 -13.30
N VAL A 63 0.90 21.02 -12.04
CA VAL A 63 0.05 19.93 -11.59
C VAL A 63 -1.24 20.52 -11.04
N GLN A 64 -2.39 19.98 -11.48
CA GLN A 64 -3.74 20.41 -11.11
C GLN A 64 -4.59 19.18 -10.74
N GLY A 65 -5.79 19.41 -10.21
CA GLY A 65 -6.73 18.34 -9.88
C GLY A 65 -6.53 17.79 -8.47
N LYS A 66 -6.83 16.51 -8.29
CA LYS A 66 -6.65 15.82 -7.00
C LYS A 66 -5.19 15.41 -6.80
N ASN A 67 -4.77 15.11 -5.57
CA ASN A 67 -3.44 14.58 -5.22
C ASN A 67 -2.23 15.34 -5.78
N GLN A 68 -2.36 16.65 -5.99
CA GLN A 68 -1.32 17.50 -6.59
C GLN A 68 0.02 17.40 -5.89
N GLN A 69 0.03 17.31 -4.54
CA GLN A 69 1.26 17.28 -3.76
C GLN A 69 2.04 15.98 -4.01
N GLN A 70 1.36 14.86 -4.05
CA GLN A 70 1.97 13.56 -4.36
C GLN A 70 2.65 13.56 -5.73
N VAL A 71 1.94 14.06 -6.74
CA VAL A 71 2.50 14.16 -8.10
C VAL A 71 3.70 15.11 -8.16
N LYS A 72 3.66 16.26 -7.47
CA LYS A 72 4.79 17.18 -7.37
C LYS A 72 6.00 16.51 -6.71
N ASP A 73 5.79 15.77 -5.63
CA ASP A 73 6.86 15.07 -4.90
C ASP A 73 7.51 13.98 -5.77
N ILE A 74 6.74 13.28 -6.60
CA ILE A 74 7.24 12.33 -7.59
C ILE A 74 8.11 13.05 -8.64
N LEU A 75 7.61 14.14 -9.20
CA LEU A 75 8.33 14.91 -10.22
C LEU A 75 9.62 15.51 -9.67
N ASP A 76 9.61 16.00 -8.44
CA ASP A 76 10.77 16.56 -7.74
C ASP A 76 11.81 15.49 -7.35
N GLY A 77 11.48 14.18 -7.53
CA GLY A 77 12.35 13.08 -7.12
C GLY A 77 12.36 12.87 -5.60
N LYS A 78 11.45 13.49 -4.89
CA LYS A 78 11.11 13.12 -3.53
C LYS A 78 10.35 11.81 -3.67
N VAL A 79 11.05 10.69 -3.46
CA VAL A 79 10.43 9.35 -3.48
C VAL A 79 9.35 9.38 -2.41
N THR A 80 8.10 9.52 -2.84
CA THR A 80 6.98 9.25 -1.94
C THR A 80 7.00 7.74 -1.73
N ASN A 81 7.41 7.32 -0.55
CA ASN A 81 7.39 5.91 -0.11
C ASN A 81 5.96 5.38 0.09
N VAL A 82 4.94 6.05 -0.48
CA VAL A 82 3.53 5.67 -0.26
C VAL A 82 3.27 4.25 -0.76
N GLY A 83 3.75 3.89 -1.96
CA GLY A 83 3.60 2.53 -2.48
C GLY A 83 4.50 1.49 -1.81
N ARG A 84 5.54 1.91 -1.05
CA ARG A 84 6.46 1.00 -0.35
C ARG A 84 6.13 0.77 1.12
N LYS A 85 5.21 1.55 1.70
CA LYS A 85 4.72 1.31 3.06
C LYS A 85 3.75 0.14 3.05
N VAL A 86 4.08 -0.88 3.81
CA VAL A 86 3.27 -2.09 3.96
C VAL A 86 2.87 -2.24 5.41
N PHE A 87 1.58 -2.21 5.70
CA PHE A 87 1.12 -2.44 7.06
C PHE A 87 1.16 -3.93 7.38
N VAL A 88 1.70 -4.28 8.55
CA VAL A 88 1.77 -5.66 9.03
C VAL A 88 0.85 -5.81 10.23
N VAL A 89 -0.18 -6.62 10.05
CA VAL A 89 -1.11 -7.05 11.11
C VAL A 89 -0.70 -8.42 11.58
N TYR A 90 -0.59 -8.61 12.89
CA TYR A 90 -0.23 -9.90 13.47
C TYR A 90 -0.83 -10.08 14.88
N GLY A 91 -0.88 -11.32 15.35
CA GLY A 91 -1.36 -11.65 16.68
C GLY A 91 -0.22 -11.85 17.69
N HIS A 92 0.05 -13.11 18.09
CA HIS A 92 1.06 -13.45 19.10
C HIS A 92 2.33 -14.09 18.50
N ASP A 93 2.32 -14.52 17.25
CA ASP A 93 3.48 -15.19 16.61
C ASP A 93 4.58 -14.20 16.26
N GLU A 94 5.38 -13.82 17.26
CA GLU A 94 6.53 -12.91 17.13
C GLU A 94 7.59 -13.43 16.17
N ILE A 95 7.71 -14.76 16.02
CA ILE A 95 8.68 -15.38 15.12
C ILE A 95 8.25 -15.12 13.66
N ALA A 96 6.99 -15.42 13.34
CA ALA A 96 6.45 -15.18 12.02
C ALA A 96 6.47 -13.67 11.67
N ARG A 97 6.13 -12.81 12.63
CA ARG A 97 6.20 -11.34 12.48
C ARG A 97 7.62 -10.88 12.15
N THR A 98 8.62 -11.36 12.90
CA THR A 98 10.02 -10.98 12.70
C THR A 98 10.56 -11.47 11.35
N GLN A 99 10.21 -12.68 10.94
CA GLN A 99 10.56 -13.21 9.62
C GLN A 99 9.96 -12.37 8.49
N LEU A 100 8.66 -12.01 8.61
CA LEU A 100 7.98 -11.15 7.64
C LEU A 100 8.64 -9.78 7.55
N GLU A 101 8.90 -9.15 8.69
CA GLU A 101 9.55 -7.83 8.75
C GLU A 101 10.92 -7.86 8.06
N ALA A 102 11.76 -8.85 8.38
CA ALA A 102 13.07 -9.01 7.77
C ALA A 102 12.98 -9.21 6.25
N MET A 103 12.02 -10.02 5.79
CA MET A 103 11.76 -10.26 4.37
C MET A 103 11.34 -8.97 3.65
N LEU A 104 10.39 -8.22 4.20
CA LEU A 104 9.92 -6.97 3.60
C LEU A 104 11.03 -5.91 3.54
N ARG A 105 11.84 -5.76 4.59
CA ARG A 105 12.99 -4.84 4.61
C ARG A 105 14.06 -5.24 3.59
N ARG A 106 14.34 -6.53 3.42
CA ARG A 106 15.24 -7.05 2.37
C ARG A 106 14.76 -6.66 0.98
N TRP A 107 13.44 -6.62 0.75
CA TRP A 107 12.82 -6.18 -0.49
C TRP A 107 12.72 -4.67 -0.65
N ASP A 108 13.34 -3.89 0.24
CA ASP A 108 13.28 -2.43 0.26
C ASP A 108 11.87 -1.87 0.47
N LEU A 109 11.02 -2.64 1.15
CA LEU A 109 9.71 -2.18 1.61
C LEU A 109 9.84 -1.64 3.04
N ASN A 110 8.91 -0.75 3.39
CA ASN A 110 8.84 -0.16 4.72
C ASN A 110 7.67 -0.77 5.51
N PRO A 111 7.89 -1.85 6.29
CA PRO A 111 6.85 -2.44 7.12
C PRO A 111 6.47 -1.48 8.26
N ILE A 112 5.19 -1.22 8.40
CA ILE A 112 4.59 -0.48 9.52
C ILE A 112 3.98 -1.50 10.46
N ILE A 113 4.55 -1.59 11.65
CA ILE A 113 4.13 -2.52 12.72
C ILE A 113 3.67 -1.67 13.90
N LEU A 114 2.42 -1.84 14.32
CA LEU A 114 1.75 -0.88 15.20
C LEU A 114 2.37 -0.77 16.60
N ASP A 115 2.84 -1.88 17.16
CA ASP A 115 3.47 -1.92 18.47
C ASP A 115 4.86 -1.26 18.51
N GLN A 116 5.52 -1.13 17.34
CA GLN A 116 6.79 -0.43 17.18
C GLN A 116 6.61 1.09 16.99
N GLN A 117 5.36 1.58 16.85
CA GLN A 117 5.08 3.00 16.66
C GLN A 117 4.91 3.73 18.01
N ALA A 118 5.31 5.00 18.06
CA ALA A 118 5.16 5.82 19.26
C ALA A 118 3.68 5.91 19.69
N SER A 119 3.43 5.76 20.99
CA SER A 119 2.04 5.72 21.47
C SER A 119 1.40 7.09 21.61
N SER A 120 2.16 8.16 21.82
CA SER A 120 1.71 9.56 21.91
C SER A 120 0.35 9.78 22.66
N GLY A 121 -0.02 8.85 23.54
CA GLY A 121 -1.31 8.88 24.25
C GLY A 121 -2.52 8.43 23.44
N GLN A 122 -2.32 7.91 22.23
CA GLN A 122 -3.38 7.45 21.33
C GLN A 122 -3.87 6.05 21.66
N THR A 123 -5.14 5.79 21.35
CA THR A 123 -5.70 4.45 21.33
C THR A 123 -5.13 3.64 20.17
N ILE A 124 -5.28 2.31 20.21
CA ILE A 124 -4.85 1.41 19.14
C ILE A 124 -5.57 1.79 17.82
N ILE A 125 -6.85 2.14 17.87
CA ILE A 125 -7.65 2.51 16.70
C ILE A 125 -7.12 3.80 16.06
N GLU A 126 -6.87 4.84 16.87
CA GLU A 126 -6.30 6.11 16.37
C GLU A 126 -4.93 5.91 15.73
N LYS A 127 -4.06 5.09 16.32
CA LYS A 127 -2.79 4.72 15.72
C LYS A 127 -2.98 4.00 14.37
N LEU A 128 -3.92 3.07 14.31
CA LEU A 128 -4.20 2.31 13.09
C LEU A 128 -4.73 3.21 11.97
N GLU A 129 -5.54 4.21 12.29
CA GLU A 129 -6.01 5.22 11.36
C GLU A 129 -4.87 6.11 10.87
N GLU A 130 -4.03 6.61 11.78
CA GLU A 130 -2.90 7.49 11.46
C GLU A 130 -1.83 6.76 10.64
N TYR A 131 -1.24 5.70 11.18
CA TYR A 131 -0.16 4.96 10.51
C TYR A 131 -0.63 4.17 9.29
N GLY A 132 -1.90 3.77 9.27
CA GLY A 132 -2.52 3.15 8.10
C GLY A 132 -2.92 4.14 7.01
N ALA A 133 -2.86 5.49 7.23
CA ALA A 133 -3.34 6.48 6.27
C ALA A 133 -2.62 6.41 4.92
N ASP A 134 -1.30 6.25 4.95
CA ASP A 134 -0.41 6.35 3.79
C ASP A 134 0.18 5.00 3.35
N VAL A 135 -0.44 3.88 3.71
CA VAL A 135 0.06 2.56 3.29
C VAL A 135 -0.52 2.16 1.94
N GLY A 136 0.33 1.57 1.11
CA GLY A 136 -0.06 1.08 -0.21
C GLY A 136 -0.61 -0.35 -0.19
N TYR A 137 -0.28 -1.13 0.85
CA TYR A 137 -0.61 -2.54 0.96
C TYR A 137 -0.69 -2.98 2.43
N ALA A 138 -1.49 -3.99 2.74
CA ALA A 138 -1.52 -4.60 4.07
C ALA A 138 -1.28 -6.11 3.98
N ILE A 139 -0.51 -6.62 4.93
CA ILE A 139 -0.25 -8.05 5.08
C ILE A 139 -0.71 -8.46 6.47
N VAL A 140 -1.56 -9.48 6.51
CA VAL A 140 -2.13 -10.01 7.75
C VAL A 140 -1.56 -11.39 7.99
N LEU A 141 -0.85 -11.56 9.11
CA LEU A 141 -0.42 -12.86 9.59
C LEU A 141 -1.58 -13.54 10.33
N ALA A 142 -2.16 -14.54 9.71
CA ALA A 142 -3.24 -15.35 10.28
C ALA A 142 -2.63 -16.61 10.91
N THR A 143 -2.32 -16.51 12.19
CA THR A 143 -1.69 -17.57 12.98
C THR A 143 -2.69 -18.14 14.01
N PRO A 144 -2.49 -19.39 14.48
CA PRO A 144 -3.37 -20.03 15.47
C PRO A 144 -3.11 -19.49 16.88
N ASP A 145 -3.51 -18.24 17.13
CA ASP A 145 -3.19 -17.50 18.35
C ASP A 145 -4.20 -17.71 19.47
N ASP A 146 -5.46 -17.94 19.13
CA ASP A 146 -6.56 -18.13 20.08
C ASP A 146 -7.27 -19.46 19.83
N GLU A 147 -7.97 -19.98 20.84
CA GLU A 147 -8.87 -21.11 20.73
C GLU A 147 -10.32 -20.66 20.94
N GLY A 148 -11.24 -21.24 20.17
CA GLY A 148 -12.65 -20.96 20.29
C GLY A 148 -13.52 -22.02 19.64
N LYS A 149 -14.83 -21.96 19.92
CA LYS A 149 -15.83 -22.83 19.28
C LYS A 149 -17.16 -22.12 19.17
N ALA A 150 -18.00 -22.54 18.23
CA ALA A 150 -19.39 -22.12 18.23
C ALA A 150 -20.12 -22.73 19.46
N VAL A 151 -21.18 -22.07 19.92
CA VAL A 151 -21.93 -22.49 21.11
C VAL A 151 -22.40 -23.95 21.02
N ASN A 152 -22.70 -24.40 19.79
CA ASN A 152 -23.24 -25.75 19.52
C ASN A 152 -22.16 -26.77 19.11
N GLU A 153 -20.88 -26.39 19.12
CA GLU A 153 -19.76 -27.31 18.86
C GLU A 153 -19.19 -27.88 20.18
N GLU A 154 -18.72 -29.11 20.12
CA GLU A 154 -18.10 -29.75 21.31
C GLU A 154 -16.60 -29.46 21.38
N SER A 155 -15.92 -29.36 20.22
CA SER A 155 -14.46 -29.20 20.18
C SER A 155 -14.05 -27.75 19.92
N TYR A 156 -12.95 -27.34 20.56
CA TYR A 156 -12.29 -26.09 20.28
C TYR A 156 -11.48 -26.19 18.98
N LYS A 157 -11.40 -25.05 18.27
CA LYS A 157 -10.58 -24.88 17.07
C LYS A 157 -9.65 -23.71 17.28
N PHE A 158 -8.48 -23.77 16.65
CA PHE A 158 -7.59 -22.62 16.61
C PHE A 158 -8.18 -21.51 15.74
N ARG A 159 -7.97 -20.28 16.16
CA ARG A 159 -8.49 -19.08 15.49
C ARG A 159 -7.45 -17.99 15.44
N VAL A 160 -7.58 -17.14 14.47
CA VAL A 160 -6.92 -15.84 14.46
C VAL A 160 -7.41 -15.01 15.63
N ARG A 161 -6.52 -14.28 16.29
CA ARG A 161 -6.87 -13.35 17.36
C ARG A 161 -7.94 -12.36 16.93
N GLN A 162 -8.90 -12.06 17.80
CA GLN A 162 -10.03 -11.16 17.47
C GLN A 162 -9.58 -9.78 16.98
N ASN A 163 -8.53 -9.20 17.56
CA ASN A 163 -8.00 -7.91 17.12
C ASN A 163 -7.46 -7.97 15.67
N VAL A 164 -6.78 -9.05 15.30
CA VAL A 164 -6.29 -9.27 13.93
C VAL A 164 -7.45 -9.33 12.92
N VAL A 165 -8.57 -9.95 13.31
CA VAL A 165 -9.79 -9.99 12.48
C VAL A 165 -10.39 -8.59 12.30
N LEU A 166 -10.44 -7.79 13.40
CA LEU A 166 -10.91 -6.41 13.35
C LEU A 166 -10.03 -5.56 12.40
N GLU A 167 -8.72 -5.62 12.57
CA GLU A 167 -7.74 -4.89 11.76
C GLU A 167 -7.80 -5.31 10.30
N LEU A 168 -7.94 -6.62 10.02
CA LEU A 168 -8.19 -7.13 8.67
C LEU A 168 -9.42 -6.47 8.03
N GLY A 169 -10.55 -6.42 8.76
CA GLY A 169 -11.77 -5.77 8.29
C GLY A 169 -11.56 -4.29 7.98
N MET A 170 -10.82 -3.56 8.82
CA MET A 170 -10.50 -2.14 8.61
C MET A 170 -9.65 -1.94 7.35
N PHE A 171 -8.61 -2.77 7.12
CA PHE A 171 -7.79 -2.66 5.92
C PHE A 171 -8.52 -3.09 4.65
N LEU A 172 -9.40 -4.08 4.71
CA LEU A 172 -10.25 -4.44 3.58
C LEU A 172 -11.18 -3.30 3.17
N ALA A 173 -11.76 -2.60 4.14
CA ALA A 173 -12.62 -1.43 3.87
C ALA A 173 -11.81 -0.24 3.31
N LYS A 174 -10.58 -0.03 3.79
CA LYS A 174 -9.74 1.11 3.43
C LYS A 174 -9.01 0.93 2.10
N LEU A 175 -8.36 -0.21 1.90
CA LEU A 175 -7.49 -0.48 0.74
C LEU A 175 -8.18 -1.26 -0.37
N GLY A 176 -9.27 -1.93 -0.04
CA GLY A 176 -9.90 -2.92 -0.91
C GLY A 176 -9.17 -4.27 -0.90
N ARG A 177 -9.91 -5.33 -1.25
CA ARG A 177 -9.44 -6.73 -1.18
C ARG A 177 -8.17 -7.06 -1.97
N ASN A 178 -7.90 -6.32 -3.03
CA ASN A 178 -6.74 -6.57 -3.90
C ASN A 178 -5.42 -6.09 -3.29
N LYS A 179 -5.47 -5.22 -2.28
CA LYS A 179 -4.31 -4.66 -1.59
C LYS A 179 -4.14 -5.21 -0.17
N VAL A 180 -4.78 -6.34 0.12
CA VAL A 180 -4.67 -7.03 1.41
C VAL A 180 -4.36 -8.50 1.16
N ALA A 181 -3.20 -8.97 1.62
CA ALA A 181 -2.83 -10.39 1.58
C ALA A 181 -2.89 -10.99 2.99
N ILE A 182 -3.39 -12.22 3.08
CA ILE A 182 -3.44 -13.00 4.31
C ILE A 182 -2.43 -14.13 4.20
N LEU A 183 -1.39 -14.07 5.03
CA LEU A 183 -0.43 -15.16 5.18
C LEU A 183 -0.97 -16.11 6.25
N LEU A 184 -1.40 -17.27 5.81
CA LEU A 184 -2.08 -18.24 6.66
C LEU A 184 -1.12 -19.32 7.13
N LYS A 185 -0.86 -19.41 8.42
CA LYS A 185 -0.13 -20.54 9.00
C LYS A 185 -1.03 -21.78 8.99
N GLU A 186 -0.64 -22.80 8.23
CA GLU A 186 -1.46 -24.01 8.11
C GLU A 186 -1.45 -24.81 9.40
N ASP A 187 -2.64 -25.06 9.90
CA ASP A 187 -2.90 -25.99 10.99
C ASP A 187 -4.17 -26.79 10.67
N LYS A 188 -4.17 -28.08 11.01
CA LYS A 188 -5.30 -29.00 10.70
C LYS A 188 -6.60 -28.62 11.41
N ASN A 189 -6.48 -27.95 12.56
CA ASN A 189 -7.61 -27.57 13.40
C ASN A 189 -7.88 -26.06 13.37
N PHE A 190 -7.44 -25.37 12.30
CA PHE A 190 -7.59 -23.93 12.17
C PHE A 190 -8.92 -23.55 11.53
N GLU A 191 -9.74 -22.77 12.24
CA GLU A 191 -11.00 -22.25 11.73
C GLU A 191 -10.77 -20.97 10.92
N LYS A 192 -11.11 -21.03 9.63
CA LYS A 192 -11.06 -19.88 8.73
C LYS A 192 -12.41 -19.18 8.73
N PRO A 193 -12.47 -17.85 8.80
CA PRO A 193 -13.73 -17.14 8.56
C PRO A 193 -14.33 -17.53 7.21
N SER A 194 -15.61 -17.92 7.18
CA SER A 194 -16.28 -18.46 5.98
C SER A 194 -16.50 -17.42 4.89
N ASP A 195 -16.72 -16.16 5.27
CA ASP A 195 -17.20 -15.10 4.38
C ASP A 195 -16.09 -14.29 3.70
N ILE A 196 -14.83 -14.70 3.89
CA ILE A 196 -13.67 -14.06 3.26
C ILE A 196 -13.18 -14.82 2.02
N GLN A 197 -14.07 -15.57 1.36
CA GLN A 197 -13.80 -16.19 0.07
C GLN A 197 -13.52 -15.10 -0.99
N GLY A 198 -12.43 -15.28 -1.77
CA GLY A 198 -11.99 -14.32 -2.77
C GLY A 198 -10.95 -13.31 -2.28
N LEU A 199 -10.48 -13.43 -1.04
CA LEU A 199 -9.28 -12.75 -0.58
C LEU A 199 -8.01 -13.51 -1.01
N ILE A 200 -6.89 -12.79 -0.96
CA ILE A 200 -5.57 -13.36 -1.27
C ILE A 200 -5.08 -14.12 -0.04
N TYR A 201 -5.17 -15.46 -0.08
CA TYR A 201 -4.59 -16.34 0.92
C TYR A 201 -3.31 -16.98 0.42
N ILE A 202 -2.25 -16.83 1.17
CA ILE A 202 -0.95 -17.43 0.87
C ILE A 202 -0.56 -18.32 2.07
N PRO A 203 -0.67 -19.65 1.94
CA PRO A 203 -0.38 -20.56 3.05
C PRO A 203 1.12 -20.71 3.27
N PHE A 204 1.52 -20.94 4.52
CA PHE A 204 2.85 -21.37 4.92
C PHE A 204 2.76 -22.36 6.08
N GLN A 205 3.77 -23.20 6.26
CA GLN A 205 3.79 -24.22 7.29
C GLN A 205 4.76 -23.87 8.44
N ASN A 206 6.01 -23.67 8.12
CA ASN A 206 7.06 -23.51 9.11
C ASN A 206 7.67 -22.11 9.15
N LYS A 207 7.92 -21.54 7.97
CA LYS A 207 8.61 -20.25 7.83
C LYS A 207 7.87 -19.33 6.87
N VAL A 208 7.86 -18.06 7.20
CA VAL A 208 7.23 -17.04 6.34
C VAL A 208 7.93 -16.91 4.98
N ASP A 209 9.23 -17.25 4.87
CA ASP A 209 9.91 -17.25 3.58
C ASP A 209 9.26 -18.18 2.52
N GLU A 210 8.48 -19.17 2.93
CA GLU A 210 7.74 -20.06 2.03
C GLU A 210 6.74 -19.30 1.13
N VAL A 211 6.24 -18.15 1.59
CA VAL A 211 5.28 -17.32 0.84
C VAL A 211 5.94 -16.35 -0.14
N ALA A 212 7.27 -16.23 -0.13
CA ALA A 212 8.00 -15.13 -0.79
C ALA A 212 7.58 -14.94 -2.26
N ILE A 213 7.62 -16.00 -3.07
CA ILE A 213 7.32 -15.93 -4.51
C ILE A 213 5.86 -15.54 -4.75
N ASN A 214 4.93 -16.10 -3.98
CA ASN A 214 3.51 -15.80 -4.13
C ASN A 214 3.21 -14.36 -3.69
N LEU A 215 3.79 -13.93 -2.57
CA LEU A 215 3.62 -12.56 -2.08
C LEU A 215 4.22 -11.52 -3.06
N ILE A 216 5.39 -11.79 -3.65
CA ILE A 216 5.97 -10.92 -4.69
C ILE A 216 5.04 -10.80 -5.90
N ARG A 217 4.41 -11.90 -6.34
CA ARG A 217 3.44 -11.85 -7.44
C ARG A 217 2.25 -10.96 -7.12
N GLU A 218 1.71 -11.06 -5.90
CA GLU A 218 0.58 -10.22 -5.48
C GLU A 218 0.99 -8.74 -5.34
N LEU A 219 2.14 -8.44 -4.76
CA LEU A 219 2.70 -7.10 -4.69
C LEU A 219 2.91 -6.50 -6.08
N SER A 220 3.48 -7.27 -7.01
CA SER A 220 3.72 -6.84 -8.39
C SER A 220 2.42 -6.52 -9.15
N ARG A 221 1.33 -7.27 -8.92
CA ARG A 221 0.00 -6.98 -9.48
C ARG A 221 -0.56 -5.64 -9.00
N GLN A 222 -0.13 -5.20 -7.83
CA GLN A 222 -0.49 -3.89 -7.27
C GLN A 222 0.59 -2.83 -7.58
N GLY A 223 1.53 -3.17 -8.45
CA GLY A 223 2.56 -2.28 -8.91
C GLY A 223 3.74 -2.09 -7.95
N ILE A 224 3.81 -2.86 -6.89
CA ILE A 224 4.94 -2.86 -5.96
C ILE A 224 5.99 -3.86 -6.48
N ASN A 225 6.92 -3.38 -7.28
CA ASN A 225 7.94 -4.21 -7.90
C ASN A 225 9.13 -4.44 -6.95
N ILE A 226 9.49 -5.69 -6.79
CA ILE A 226 10.64 -6.13 -6.00
C ILE A 226 11.80 -6.43 -6.95
N ASP A 227 12.97 -5.89 -6.62
CA ASP A 227 14.19 -6.18 -7.35
C ASP A 227 14.57 -7.67 -7.21
N SER A 228 14.75 -8.35 -8.33
CA SER A 228 15.11 -9.77 -8.36
C SER A 228 16.43 -10.08 -7.64
N GLY A 229 17.34 -9.14 -7.53
CA GLY A 229 18.59 -9.28 -6.78
C GLY A 229 18.40 -9.29 -5.25
N ARG A 230 17.17 -9.04 -4.75
CA ARG A 230 16.85 -8.98 -3.32
C ARG A 230 15.96 -10.14 -2.83
N ILE A 231 15.67 -11.10 -3.70
CA ILE A 231 14.80 -12.26 -3.43
C ILE A 231 15.59 -13.40 -2.76
#